data_e03d07ca21e7443b631ba2220df1a2df
#
_entry.id   e03d07ca21e7443b631ba2220df1a2df
#
_cell.length_a   1.000
_cell.length_b   1.000
_cell.length_c   1.000
_cell.angle_alpha   90.00
_cell.angle_beta   90.00
_cell.angle_gamma   90.00
#
_symmetry.space_group_name_H-M   'P 1'
#
loop_
_entity.id
_entity.type
_entity.pdbx_description
1 polymer ?
#
loop_
_entity_poly.entity_id
_entity_poly.type
_entity_poly.pdbx_seq_one_letter_code
_entity_poly.pdbx_strand_id
1 'polypeptide(L)'
;MLESGLTDYQLIRSKRKSLSIQINHSGAIVVRAPIRLDKSVIESFITSKKKWIEKKQKLILSKKKISYEDGEMFYYLGKKYPLKIASNDKSSVDFNGEKFLLSGDGKSNLLAFYKDQFIRIVQPRVEYFSKKFHFKYRTVRYRKQKTVWGSCGPKNDINLNYLLIMSPISVIDYVLIHELCHTKIENHSSQFWNLVEKTMPNYKEQVKWLKRHGHELHALLD
;
A
#
# COMPACT_ATOMS: atom_id res chain seq x y z
N MET A 1 -29.22 29.65 13.44
CA MET A 1 -28.09 28.79 13.89
C MET A 1 -27.51 28.14 12.66
N LEU A 2 -26.37 28.64 12.18
CA LEU A 2 -25.70 28.09 11.00
C LEU A 2 -25.02 26.80 11.43
N GLU A 3 -25.51 25.67 10.88
CA GLU A 3 -24.85 24.37 11.04
C GLU A 3 -23.41 24.48 10.56
N SER A 4 -22.46 24.12 11.39
CA SER A 4 -21.04 24.01 11.08
C SER A 4 -20.84 22.91 10.04
N GLY A 5 -21.13 23.25 8.77
CA GLY A 5 -20.88 22.43 7.61
C GLY A 5 -19.39 22.31 7.35
N LEU A 6 -18.97 21.24 6.71
CA LEU A 6 -17.62 20.96 6.19
C LEU A 6 -17.04 22.14 5.38
N THR A 7 -16.64 23.22 6.06
CA THR A 7 -16.31 24.53 5.44
C THR A 7 -14.82 24.67 5.12
N ASP A 8 -13.97 23.77 5.61
CA ASP A 8 -12.53 23.90 5.42
C ASP A 8 -11.99 22.81 4.48
N TYR A 9 -11.92 23.15 3.19
CA TYR A 9 -11.32 22.31 2.17
C TYR A 9 -10.48 23.12 1.18
N GLN A 10 -9.39 22.54 0.73
CA GLN A 10 -8.58 23.10 -0.35
C GLN A 10 -9.19 22.74 -1.70
N LEU A 11 -9.59 23.74 -2.49
CA LEU A 11 -10.11 23.54 -3.85
C LEU A 11 -8.99 23.73 -4.88
N ILE A 12 -8.75 22.68 -5.68
CA ILE A 12 -7.81 22.68 -6.79
C ILE A 12 -8.58 22.51 -8.09
N ARG A 13 -8.56 23.51 -8.95
CA ARG A 13 -9.18 23.47 -10.28
C ARG A 13 -8.14 23.14 -11.35
N SER A 14 -8.50 22.26 -12.30
CA SER A 14 -7.61 21.84 -13.39
C SER A 14 -8.40 21.39 -14.63
N LYS A 15 -7.72 21.15 -15.75
CA LYS A 15 -8.30 20.63 -17.02
C LYS A 15 -8.70 19.14 -16.88
N ARG A 16 -9.52 18.83 -15.89
CA ARG A 16 -10.04 17.47 -15.64
C ARG A 16 -11.54 17.38 -15.95
N LYS A 17 -12.02 16.18 -16.24
CA LYS A 17 -13.45 15.92 -16.51
C LYS A 17 -14.23 15.46 -15.28
N SER A 18 -13.56 15.11 -14.18
CA SER A 18 -14.18 14.49 -13.00
C SER A 18 -13.95 15.31 -11.73
N LEU A 19 -14.89 15.24 -10.80
CA LEU A 19 -14.80 15.79 -9.45
C LEU A 19 -14.31 14.70 -8.50
N SER A 20 -13.38 15.02 -7.59
CA SER A 20 -12.90 14.06 -6.59
C SER A 20 -12.56 14.74 -5.27
N ILE A 21 -12.72 13.98 -4.18
CA ILE A 21 -12.30 14.35 -2.83
C ILE A 21 -11.16 13.45 -2.41
N GLN A 22 -10.11 14.03 -1.87
CA GLN A 22 -9.01 13.37 -1.22
C GLN A 22 -8.85 13.91 0.20
N ILE A 23 -8.46 13.07 1.14
CA ILE A 23 -8.09 13.49 2.48
C ILE A 23 -6.59 13.20 2.61
N ASN A 24 -5.80 14.24 2.90
CA ASN A 24 -4.35 14.11 3.05
C ASN A 24 -3.98 13.50 4.42
N HIS A 25 -2.68 13.30 4.66
CA HIS A 25 -2.18 12.68 5.89
C HIS A 25 -2.45 13.49 7.16
N SER A 26 -2.65 14.81 7.04
CA SER A 26 -3.05 15.67 8.17
C SER A 26 -4.55 15.68 8.43
N GLY A 27 -5.35 14.95 7.64
CA GLY A 27 -6.82 14.97 7.72
C GLY A 27 -7.46 16.10 6.94
N ALA A 28 -6.70 16.98 6.27
CA ALA A 28 -7.24 18.07 5.48
C ALA A 28 -7.91 17.58 4.19
N ILE A 29 -9.04 18.18 3.85
CA ILE A 29 -9.83 17.83 2.67
C ILE A 29 -9.28 18.57 1.45
N VAL A 30 -8.96 17.83 0.40
CA VAL A 30 -8.54 18.38 -0.90
C VAL A 30 -9.57 17.97 -1.96
N VAL A 31 -10.23 18.96 -2.54
CA VAL A 31 -11.22 18.78 -3.60
C VAL A 31 -10.58 19.16 -4.94
N ARG A 32 -10.61 18.24 -5.89
CA ARG A 32 -10.12 18.50 -7.25
C ARG A 32 -11.30 18.54 -8.21
N ALA A 33 -11.47 19.66 -8.90
CA ALA A 33 -12.62 19.94 -9.78
C ALA A 33 -12.20 20.40 -11.18
N PRO A 34 -13.08 20.25 -12.20
CA PRO A 34 -12.95 20.92 -13.48
C PRO A 34 -12.92 22.44 -13.32
N ILE A 35 -12.20 23.15 -14.22
CA ILE A 35 -12.04 24.61 -14.13
C ILE A 35 -13.40 25.33 -14.09
N ARG A 36 -14.35 24.90 -14.92
CA ARG A 36 -15.66 25.59 -15.12
C ARG A 36 -16.81 25.00 -14.29
N LEU A 37 -16.53 24.06 -13.36
CA LEU A 37 -17.61 23.46 -12.58
C LEU A 37 -18.13 24.43 -11.53
N ASP A 38 -19.44 24.55 -11.43
CA ASP A 38 -20.10 25.47 -10.48
C ASP A 38 -19.78 25.09 -9.03
N LYS A 39 -19.64 26.12 -8.20
CA LYS A 39 -19.32 25.95 -6.78
C LYS A 39 -20.41 25.18 -6.04
N SER A 40 -21.69 25.44 -6.37
CA SER A 40 -22.85 24.75 -5.81
C SER A 40 -22.81 23.24 -6.04
N VAL A 41 -22.38 22.79 -7.23
CA VAL A 41 -22.22 21.36 -7.55
C VAL A 41 -21.10 20.75 -6.71
N ILE A 42 -20.01 21.48 -6.50
CA ILE A 42 -18.88 21.02 -5.68
C ILE A 42 -19.34 20.86 -4.21
N GLU A 43 -20.04 21.86 -3.66
CA GLU A 43 -20.53 21.85 -2.29
C GLU A 43 -21.57 20.73 -2.06
N SER A 44 -22.50 20.54 -3.01
CA SER A 44 -23.46 19.45 -2.99
C SER A 44 -22.76 18.08 -2.98
N PHE A 45 -21.72 17.93 -3.80
CA PHE A 45 -20.93 16.70 -3.82
C PHE A 45 -20.19 16.44 -2.50
N ILE A 46 -19.58 17.48 -1.89
CA ILE A 46 -18.92 17.36 -0.58
C ILE A 46 -19.94 16.94 0.47
N THR A 47 -21.10 17.58 0.50
CA THR A 47 -22.20 17.27 1.43
C THR A 47 -22.65 15.81 1.27
N SER A 48 -22.81 15.33 0.04
CA SER A 48 -23.18 13.94 -0.23
C SER A 48 -22.15 12.91 0.28
N LYS A 49 -20.90 13.35 0.46
CA LYS A 49 -19.79 12.51 0.95
C LYS A 49 -19.42 12.76 2.42
N LYS A 50 -20.18 13.57 3.16
CA LYS A 50 -19.91 13.97 4.54
C LYS A 50 -19.55 12.77 5.45
N LYS A 51 -20.41 11.76 5.52
CA LYS A 51 -20.19 10.56 6.34
C LYS A 51 -18.89 9.82 5.96
N TRP A 52 -18.57 9.75 4.67
CA TRP A 52 -17.34 9.13 4.19
C TRP A 52 -16.12 9.96 4.59
N ILE A 53 -16.19 11.29 4.46
CA ILE A 53 -15.12 12.22 4.86
C ILE A 53 -14.83 12.07 6.36
N GLU A 54 -15.85 12.18 7.21
CA GLU A 54 -15.72 12.06 8.66
C GLU A 54 -15.10 10.72 9.07
N LYS A 55 -15.60 9.62 8.51
CA LYS A 55 -15.05 8.28 8.75
C LYS A 55 -13.58 8.20 8.34
N LYS A 56 -13.23 8.79 7.19
CA LYS A 56 -11.86 8.77 6.67
C LYS A 56 -10.92 9.67 7.48
N GLN A 57 -11.38 10.86 7.87
CA GLN A 57 -10.64 11.76 8.77
C GLN A 57 -10.38 11.11 10.13
N LYS A 58 -11.43 10.54 10.76
CA LYS A 58 -11.28 9.81 12.01
C LYS A 58 -10.24 8.69 11.91
N LEU A 59 -10.26 7.92 10.81
CA LEU A 59 -9.27 6.86 10.56
C LEU A 59 -7.85 7.42 10.40
N ILE A 60 -7.67 8.57 9.76
CA ILE A 60 -6.36 9.19 9.55
C ILE A 60 -5.84 9.79 10.86
N LEU A 61 -6.69 10.50 11.58
CA LEU A 61 -6.33 11.16 12.84
C LEU A 61 -6.13 10.18 14.00
N SER A 62 -6.79 9.01 13.96
CA SER A 62 -6.57 7.95 14.94
C SER A 62 -5.33 7.11 14.69
N LYS A 63 -4.61 7.33 13.58
CA LYS A 63 -3.33 6.66 13.34
C LYS A 63 -2.33 7.10 14.41
N LYS A 64 -1.96 6.17 15.27
CA LYS A 64 -0.88 6.37 16.23
C LYS A 64 0.40 6.63 15.41
N LYS A 65 1.09 7.73 15.70
CA LYS A 65 2.41 7.98 15.12
C LYS A 65 3.35 6.86 15.58
N ILE A 66 4.03 6.24 14.64
CA ILE A 66 4.99 5.18 14.96
C ILE A 66 6.17 5.81 15.68
N SER A 67 6.44 5.36 16.92
CA SER A 67 7.47 5.94 17.81
C SER A 67 8.80 5.20 17.73
N TYR A 68 8.80 3.95 17.24
CA TYR A 68 9.97 3.07 17.25
C TYR A 68 10.55 2.84 18.64
N GLU A 69 9.67 2.76 19.65
CA GLU A 69 10.00 2.52 21.06
C GLU A 69 9.87 1.05 21.44
N ASP A 70 10.44 0.69 22.58
CA ASP A 70 10.35 -0.65 23.16
C ASP A 70 8.89 -1.09 23.28
N GLY A 71 8.58 -2.30 22.79
CA GLY A 71 7.24 -2.88 22.84
C GLY A 71 6.32 -2.44 21.70
N GLU A 72 6.72 -1.51 20.82
CA GLU A 72 5.91 -1.17 19.64
C GLU A 72 5.81 -2.34 18.68
N MET A 73 4.59 -2.56 18.14
CA MET A 73 4.28 -3.75 17.34
C MET A 73 4.42 -3.50 15.85
N PHE A 74 5.22 -4.28 15.18
CA PHE A 74 5.43 -4.21 13.72
C PHE A 74 5.00 -5.50 13.02
N TYR A 75 4.39 -5.35 11.83
CA TYR A 75 4.03 -6.50 11.01
C TYR A 75 5.26 -7.11 10.32
N TYR A 76 5.30 -8.43 10.28
CA TYR A 76 6.21 -9.21 9.47
C TYR A 76 5.53 -10.52 9.04
N LEU A 77 5.46 -10.78 7.74
CA LEU A 77 4.80 -11.95 7.14
C LEU A 77 3.39 -12.23 7.69
N GLY A 78 2.61 -11.15 7.87
CA GLY A 78 1.21 -11.22 8.30
C GLY A 78 0.97 -11.29 9.81
N LYS A 79 2.03 -11.35 10.62
CA LYS A 79 1.95 -11.35 12.09
C LYS A 79 2.56 -10.07 12.67
N LYS A 80 2.15 -9.71 13.87
CA LYS A 80 2.73 -8.58 14.61
C LYS A 80 3.75 -9.09 15.62
N TYR A 81 4.88 -8.41 15.68
CA TYR A 81 5.96 -8.71 16.60
C TYR A 81 6.42 -7.45 17.31
N PRO A 82 6.80 -7.53 18.59
CA PRO A 82 7.27 -6.37 19.34
C PRO A 82 8.67 -5.95 18.88
N LEU A 83 8.92 -4.66 18.97
CA LEU A 83 10.25 -4.09 18.85
C LEU A 83 10.94 -4.12 20.21
N LYS A 84 12.22 -4.41 20.23
CA LYS A 84 13.11 -4.29 21.38
C LYS A 84 14.30 -3.41 20.99
N ILE A 85 14.55 -2.36 21.76
CA ILE A 85 15.75 -1.54 21.59
C ILE A 85 16.95 -2.33 22.09
N ALA A 86 17.97 -2.43 21.26
CA ALA A 86 19.23 -3.09 21.57
C ALA A 86 20.37 -2.06 21.59
N SER A 87 21.24 -2.18 22.57
CA SER A 87 22.45 -1.33 22.67
C SER A 87 23.58 -2.01 21.88
N ASN A 88 23.63 -1.75 20.58
CA ASN A 88 24.70 -2.22 19.71
C ASN A 88 25.37 -1.04 19.03
N ASP A 89 26.69 -1.12 18.78
CA ASP A 89 27.47 -0.07 18.10
C ASP A 89 27.09 0.09 16.61
N LYS A 90 26.39 -0.90 16.03
CA LYS A 90 25.93 -0.86 14.63
C LYS A 90 24.45 -0.53 14.57
N SER A 91 24.12 0.52 13.83
CA SER A 91 22.75 0.89 13.52
C SER A 91 22.12 -0.16 12.58
N SER A 92 21.22 -1.00 13.10
CA SER A 92 20.59 -2.11 12.35
C SER A 92 19.24 -2.52 12.93
N VAL A 93 18.52 -3.34 12.17
CA VAL A 93 17.38 -4.12 12.64
C VAL A 93 17.63 -5.58 12.33
N ASP A 94 17.44 -6.43 13.33
CA ASP A 94 17.42 -7.88 13.20
C ASP A 94 16.09 -8.46 13.69
N PHE A 95 15.76 -9.67 13.25
CA PHE A 95 14.57 -10.39 13.67
C PHE A 95 14.95 -11.81 14.10
N ASN A 96 14.69 -12.14 15.36
CA ASN A 96 15.08 -13.44 15.94
C ASN A 96 13.95 -14.49 15.93
N GLY A 97 12.85 -14.25 15.22
CA GLY A 97 11.67 -15.13 15.16
C GLY A 97 10.55 -14.73 16.12
N GLU A 98 10.83 -13.96 17.18
CA GLU A 98 9.88 -13.54 18.21
C GLU A 98 9.73 -12.02 18.29
N LYS A 99 10.79 -11.27 18.03
CA LYS A 99 10.85 -9.82 18.13
C LYS A 99 11.86 -9.20 17.19
N PHE A 100 11.65 -7.93 16.88
CA PHE A 100 12.65 -7.10 16.21
C PHE A 100 13.64 -6.56 17.24
N LEU A 101 14.91 -6.56 16.88
CA LEU A 101 16.00 -5.95 17.65
C LEU A 101 16.48 -4.74 16.88
N LEU A 102 16.26 -3.53 17.44
CA LEU A 102 16.60 -2.26 16.79
C LEU A 102 17.76 -1.59 17.50
N SER A 103 18.78 -1.17 16.71
CA SER A 103 19.81 -0.22 17.13
C SER A 103 19.82 0.98 16.19
N GLY A 104 19.94 2.19 16.72
CA GLY A 104 20.05 3.42 15.94
C GLY A 104 18.72 3.93 15.37
N ASP A 105 18.72 4.49 14.15
CA ASP A 105 17.53 5.08 13.53
C ASP A 105 16.46 4.03 13.19
N GLY A 106 15.34 4.09 13.93
CA GLY A 106 14.26 3.11 13.83
C GLY A 106 13.65 2.99 12.44
N LYS A 107 13.30 4.12 11.83
CA LYS A 107 12.58 4.11 10.55
C LYS A 107 13.45 3.61 9.41
N SER A 108 14.65 4.16 9.27
CA SER A 108 15.56 3.81 8.17
C SER A 108 15.98 2.35 8.25
N ASN A 109 16.34 1.88 9.44
CA ASN A 109 16.81 0.52 9.66
C ASN A 109 15.70 -0.51 9.43
N LEU A 110 14.48 -0.25 9.92
CA LEU A 110 13.34 -1.14 9.70
C LEU A 110 12.97 -1.23 8.21
N LEU A 111 13.00 -0.10 7.49
CA LEU A 111 12.73 -0.09 6.05
C LEU A 111 13.82 -0.82 5.26
N ALA A 112 15.09 -0.68 5.65
CA ALA A 112 16.20 -1.41 5.04
C ALA A 112 16.06 -2.91 5.27
N PHE A 113 15.78 -3.33 6.51
CA PHE A 113 15.48 -4.73 6.86
C PHE A 113 14.32 -5.29 6.04
N TYR A 114 13.19 -4.57 5.99
CA TYR A 114 12.03 -5.03 5.22
C TYR A 114 12.35 -5.19 3.74
N LYS A 115 13.10 -4.27 3.15
CA LYS A 115 13.51 -4.37 1.75
C LYS A 115 14.40 -5.59 1.50
N ASP A 116 15.41 -5.81 2.35
CA ASP A 116 16.31 -6.96 2.23
C ASP A 116 15.54 -8.29 2.35
N GLN A 117 14.73 -8.43 3.40
CA GLN A 117 13.93 -9.64 3.62
C GLN A 117 12.91 -9.87 2.49
N PHE A 118 12.30 -8.80 1.97
CA PHE A 118 11.40 -8.90 0.84
C PHE A 118 12.09 -9.45 -0.41
N ILE A 119 13.28 -8.95 -0.73
CA ILE A 119 14.06 -9.42 -1.87
C ILE A 119 14.40 -10.90 -1.72
N ARG A 120 14.89 -11.32 -0.54
CA ARG A 120 15.25 -12.73 -0.25
C ARG A 120 14.05 -13.67 -0.43
N ILE A 121 12.86 -13.25 -0.01
CA ILE A 121 11.65 -14.07 -0.10
C ILE A 121 11.06 -14.06 -1.50
N VAL A 122 11.05 -12.91 -2.18
CA VAL A 122 10.31 -12.75 -3.44
C VAL A 122 11.12 -13.19 -4.65
N GLN A 123 12.44 -13.01 -4.65
CA GLN A 123 13.27 -13.37 -5.80
C GLN A 123 13.10 -14.85 -6.23
N PRO A 124 13.19 -15.84 -5.34
CA PRO A 124 12.94 -17.25 -5.71
C PRO A 124 11.50 -17.50 -6.19
N ARG A 125 10.53 -16.74 -5.67
CA ARG A 125 9.11 -16.85 -6.05
C ARG A 125 8.83 -16.31 -7.44
N VAL A 126 9.48 -15.22 -7.82
CA VAL A 126 9.45 -14.67 -9.18
C VAL A 126 9.90 -15.74 -10.17
N GLU A 127 11.04 -16.37 -9.92
CA GLU A 127 11.60 -17.42 -10.77
C GLU A 127 10.69 -18.66 -10.84
N TYR A 128 10.18 -19.10 -9.69
CA TYR A 128 9.26 -20.23 -9.61
C TYR A 128 7.99 -20.01 -10.41
N PHE A 129 7.27 -18.90 -10.16
CA PHE A 129 6.00 -18.64 -10.85
C PHE A 129 6.20 -18.35 -12.33
N SER A 130 7.28 -17.66 -12.70
CA SER A 130 7.60 -17.40 -14.10
C SER A 130 7.87 -18.68 -14.87
N LYS A 131 8.65 -19.59 -14.33
CA LYS A 131 8.89 -20.92 -14.92
C LYS A 131 7.60 -21.74 -15.00
N LYS A 132 6.90 -21.88 -13.86
CA LYS A 132 5.72 -22.74 -13.75
C LYS A 132 4.59 -22.37 -14.69
N PHE A 133 4.37 -21.06 -14.91
CA PHE A 133 3.26 -20.55 -15.72
C PHE A 133 3.69 -19.88 -17.03
N HIS A 134 4.96 -20.01 -17.39
CA HIS A 134 5.54 -19.46 -18.61
C HIS A 134 5.30 -17.95 -18.78
N PHE A 135 5.51 -17.19 -17.70
CA PHE A 135 5.51 -15.72 -17.76
C PHE A 135 6.89 -15.21 -18.18
N LYS A 136 6.91 -14.18 -19.03
CA LYS A 136 8.14 -13.53 -19.48
C LYS A 136 8.20 -12.10 -18.97
N TYR A 137 9.11 -11.82 -18.09
CA TYR A 137 9.39 -10.46 -17.58
C TYR A 137 10.81 -10.05 -18.00
N ARG A 138 11.06 -8.74 -18.04
CA ARG A 138 12.38 -8.19 -18.34
C ARG A 138 13.19 -7.92 -17.08
N THR A 139 12.60 -7.18 -16.13
CA THR A 139 13.24 -6.82 -14.84
C THR A 139 12.22 -6.84 -13.73
N VAL A 140 12.71 -7.09 -12.49
CA VAL A 140 11.92 -6.88 -11.28
C VAL A 140 12.63 -5.85 -10.42
N ARG A 141 11.88 -4.84 -9.96
CA ARG A 141 12.37 -3.78 -9.06
C ARG A 141 11.55 -3.74 -7.79
N TYR A 142 12.22 -3.55 -6.68
CA TYR A 142 11.62 -3.48 -5.36
C TYR A 142 11.64 -2.03 -4.87
N ARG A 143 10.45 -1.43 -4.76
CA ARG A 143 10.29 0.01 -4.50
C ARG A 143 9.35 0.26 -3.33
N LYS A 144 9.49 1.42 -2.68
CA LYS A 144 8.50 1.96 -1.74
C LYS A 144 7.55 2.86 -2.53
N GLN A 145 6.33 2.36 -2.81
CA GLN A 145 5.30 3.10 -3.56
C GLN A 145 4.17 3.53 -2.63
N LYS A 146 3.65 4.73 -2.82
CA LYS A 146 2.61 5.30 -1.93
C LYS A 146 1.20 4.81 -2.24
N THR A 147 0.91 4.41 -3.47
CA THR A 147 -0.48 4.22 -3.95
C THR A 147 -0.75 2.84 -4.52
N VAL A 148 0.28 2.06 -4.86
CA VAL A 148 0.13 0.74 -5.50
C VAL A 148 1.02 -0.29 -4.81
N TRP A 149 0.63 -1.55 -4.90
CA TRP A 149 1.39 -2.68 -4.37
C TRP A 149 2.34 -3.29 -5.41
N GLY A 150 1.98 -3.15 -6.69
CA GLY A 150 2.78 -3.55 -7.81
C GLY A 150 2.44 -2.78 -9.07
N SER A 151 3.21 -2.96 -10.11
CA SER A 151 2.92 -2.49 -11.47
C SER A 151 3.75 -3.25 -12.49
N CYS A 152 3.18 -3.52 -13.66
CA CYS A 152 3.88 -4.04 -14.82
C CYS A 152 3.89 -2.98 -15.92
N GLY A 153 5.08 -2.61 -16.39
CA GLY A 153 5.26 -1.64 -17.49
C GLY A 153 5.18 -2.28 -18.88
N PRO A 154 5.07 -1.47 -19.94
CA PRO A 154 4.88 -1.96 -21.31
C PRO A 154 5.99 -2.91 -21.85
N LYS A 155 7.18 -2.86 -21.24
CA LYS A 155 8.31 -3.74 -21.55
C LYS A 155 8.41 -4.94 -20.61
N ASN A 156 7.33 -5.29 -19.90
CA ASN A 156 7.29 -6.33 -18.89
C ASN A 156 8.28 -6.06 -17.72
N ASP A 157 8.47 -4.80 -17.37
CA ASP A 157 9.19 -4.38 -16.15
C ASP A 157 8.25 -4.42 -14.97
N ILE A 158 8.49 -5.30 -14.04
CA ILE A 158 7.69 -5.47 -12.83
C ILE A 158 8.27 -4.61 -11.71
N ASN A 159 7.43 -3.84 -11.03
CA ASN A 159 7.78 -3.18 -9.78
C ASN A 159 6.91 -3.78 -8.67
N LEU A 160 7.51 -4.12 -7.55
CA LEU A 160 6.82 -4.62 -6.36
C LEU A 160 7.12 -3.71 -5.16
N ASN A 161 6.10 -3.43 -4.38
CA ASN A 161 6.24 -2.67 -3.15
C ASN A 161 6.76 -3.56 -2.05
N TYR A 162 7.99 -3.30 -1.57
CA TYR A 162 8.61 -4.14 -0.56
C TYR A 162 7.91 -4.08 0.82
N LEU A 163 7.02 -3.11 1.05
CA LEU A 163 6.19 -3.10 2.26
C LEU A 163 5.18 -4.25 2.31
N LEU A 164 4.99 -4.97 1.21
CA LEU A 164 4.25 -6.25 1.19
C LEU A 164 4.89 -7.30 2.12
N ILE A 165 6.15 -7.14 2.53
CA ILE A 165 6.77 -8.02 3.54
C ILE A 165 5.98 -8.08 4.85
N MET A 166 5.21 -7.05 5.15
CA MET A 166 4.32 -7.01 6.31
C MET A 166 3.06 -7.86 6.14
N SER A 167 2.72 -8.28 4.93
CA SER A 167 1.55 -9.10 4.64
C SER A 167 1.88 -10.60 4.69
N PRO A 168 0.86 -11.49 4.78
CA PRO A 168 1.05 -12.92 4.60
C PRO A 168 1.72 -13.23 3.26
N ILE A 169 2.50 -14.32 3.20
CA ILE A 169 3.19 -14.76 1.97
C ILE A 169 2.20 -14.97 0.82
N SER A 170 1.01 -15.50 1.10
CA SER A 170 -0.04 -15.67 0.09
C SER A 170 -0.49 -14.36 -0.56
N VAL A 171 -0.47 -13.25 0.18
CA VAL A 171 -0.77 -11.91 -0.33
C VAL A 171 0.37 -11.38 -1.20
N ILE A 172 1.62 -11.64 -0.79
CA ILE A 172 2.81 -11.33 -1.61
C ILE A 172 2.73 -12.08 -2.94
N ASP A 173 2.45 -13.39 -2.88
CA ASP A 173 2.30 -14.25 -4.06
C ASP A 173 1.18 -13.74 -4.99
N TYR A 174 0.06 -13.32 -4.40
CA TYR A 174 -1.04 -12.75 -5.19
C TYR A 174 -0.60 -11.51 -5.97
N VAL A 175 0.04 -10.54 -5.32
CA VAL A 175 0.49 -9.33 -6.02
C VAL A 175 1.53 -9.67 -7.08
N LEU A 176 2.48 -10.54 -6.78
CA LEU A 176 3.48 -11.00 -7.74
C LEU A 176 2.82 -11.68 -8.96
N ILE A 177 1.88 -12.61 -8.75
CA ILE A 177 1.14 -13.30 -9.81
C ILE A 177 0.32 -12.30 -10.63
N HIS A 178 -0.32 -11.33 -9.98
CA HIS A 178 -1.07 -10.26 -10.64
C HIS A 178 -0.19 -9.50 -11.64
N GLU A 179 1.00 -9.06 -11.21
CA GLU A 179 1.94 -8.35 -12.07
C GLU A 179 2.54 -9.26 -13.17
N LEU A 180 2.77 -10.53 -12.87
CA LEU A 180 3.21 -11.51 -13.88
C LEU A 180 2.11 -11.76 -14.93
N CYS A 181 0.83 -11.80 -14.55
CA CYS A 181 -0.29 -11.93 -15.49
C CYS A 181 -0.33 -10.75 -16.49
N HIS A 182 0.05 -9.54 -16.03
CA HIS A 182 0.15 -8.38 -16.91
C HIS A 182 1.21 -8.51 -18.00
N THR A 183 2.19 -9.40 -17.86
CA THR A 183 3.13 -9.71 -18.95
C THR A 183 2.47 -10.39 -20.16
N LYS A 184 1.23 -10.90 -20.01
CA LYS A 184 0.44 -11.52 -21.08
C LYS A 184 -0.80 -10.73 -21.44
N ILE A 185 -1.43 -10.06 -20.48
CA ILE A 185 -2.71 -9.34 -20.65
C ILE A 185 -2.60 -8.00 -19.90
N GLU A 186 -2.47 -6.90 -20.64
CA GLU A 186 -2.19 -5.58 -20.07
C GLU A 186 -3.36 -4.99 -19.27
N ASN A 187 -4.60 -5.28 -19.65
CA ASN A 187 -5.81 -4.73 -19.02
C ASN A 187 -6.47 -5.73 -18.08
N HIS A 188 -7.28 -5.25 -17.15
CA HIS A 188 -8.04 -6.06 -16.20
C HIS A 188 -9.36 -6.62 -16.79
N SER A 189 -9.33 -7.13 -18.02
CA SER A 189 -10.46 -7.79 -18.67
C SER A 189 -10.84 -9.11 -17.98
N SER A 190 -11.95 -9.72 -18.42
CA SER A 190 -12.34 -11.07 -17.95
C SER A 190 -11.24 -12.12 -18.22
N GLN A 191 -10.55 -12.00 -19.35
CA GLN A 191 -9.43 -12.89 -19.69
C GLN A 191 -8.27 -12.75 -18.67
N PHE A 192 -7.97 -11.53 -18.24
CA PHE A 192 -6.97 -11.31 -17.18
C PHE A 192 -7.36 -12.00 -15.88
N TRP A 193 -8.58 -11.78 -15.40
CA TRP A 193 -9.03 -12.38 -14.15
C TRP A 193 -9.13 -13.90 -14.22
N ASN A 194 -9.51 -14.46 -15.38
CA ASN A 194 -9.47 -15.90 -15.61
C ASN A 194 -8.03 -16.46 -15.53
N LEU A 195 -7.04 -15.71 -16.06
CA LEU A 195 -5.65 -16.09 -15.96
C LEU A 195 -5.15 -16.05 -14.51
N VAL A 196 -5.50 -14.99 -13.75
CA VAL A 196 -5.18 -14.89 -12.31
C VAL A 196 -5.82 -16.03 -11.54
N GLU A 197 -7.10 -16.33 -11.77
CA GLU A 197 -7.82 -17.42 -11.08
C GLU A 197 -7.25 -18.79 -11.41
N LYS A 198 -6.87 -19.04 -12.66
CA LYS A 198 -6.19 -20.27 -13.09
C LYS A 198 -4.82 -20.44 -12.41
N THR A 199 -4.11 -19.34 -12.18
CA THR A 199 -2.77 -19.34 -11.57
C THR A 199 -2.85 -19.42 -10.05
N MET A 200 -3.85 -18.76 -9.45
CA MET A 200 -4.09 -18.69 -8.01
C MET A 200 -5.61 -18.73 -7.72
N PRO A 201 -6.22 -19.92 -7.58
CA PRO A 201 -7.67 -20.06 -7.43
C PRO A 201 -8.29 -19.28 -6.25
N ASN A 202 -7.53 -19.13 -5.17
CA ASN A 202 -7.96 -18.41 -3.96
C ASN A 202 -7.58 -16.92 -3.94
N TYR A 203 -7.25 -16.30 -5.07
CA TYR A 203 -6.78 -14.89 -5.14
C TYR A 203 -7.77 -13.89 -4.50
N LYS A 204 -9.07 -14.17 -4.54
CA LYS A 204 -10.11 -13.29 -3.98
C LYS A 204 -9.96 -13.06 -2.47
N GLU A 205 -9.43 -14.04 -1.75
CA GLU A 205 -9.12 -13.93 -0.31
C GLU A 205 -8.00 -12.93 -0.07
N GLN A 206 -6.97 -12.96 -0.92
CA GLN A 206 -5.81 -12.08 -0.83
C GLN A 206 -6.20 -10.63 -1.18
N VAL A 207 -7.09 -10.44 -2.16
CA VAL A 207 -7.69 -9.14 -2.48
C VAL A 207 -8.47 -8.59 -1.27
N LYS A 208 -9.29 -9.43 -0.61
CA LYS A 208 -10.03 -9.02 0.60
C LYS A 208 -9.09 -8.64 1.72
N TRP A 209 -8.01 -9.39 1.90
CA TRP A 209 -7.00 -9.09 2.91
C TRP A 209 -6.34 -7.72 2.66
N LEU A 210 -5.87 -7.46 1.43
CA LEU A 210 -5.29 -6.16 1.06
C LEU A 210 -6.27 -4.99 1.23
N LYS A 211 -7.53 -5.17 0.88
CA LYS A 211 -8.57 -4.14 1.09
C LYS A 211 -8.76 -3.81 2.57
N ARG A 212 -8.65 -4.81 3.45
CA ARG A 212 -8.83 -4.64 4.90
C ARG A 212 -7.61 -4.04 5.57
N HIS A 213 -6.41 -4.51 5.24
CA HIS A 213 -5.17 -4.23 5.97
C HIS A 213 -4.20 -3.29 5.24
N GLY A 214 -4.34 -3.14 3.92
CA GLY A 214 -3.37 -2.39 3.11
C GLY A 214 -3.12 -0.95 3.57
N HIS A 215 -4.11 -0.30 4.20
CA HIS A 215 -3.93 1.04 4.75
C HIS A 215 -2.98 1.09 5.95
N GLU A 216 -2.91 0.01 6.76
CA GLU A 216 -1.99 -0.09 7.90
C GLU A 216 -0.55 -0.26 7.41
N LEU A 217 -0.35 -1.00 6.33
CA LEU A 217 0.97 -1.26 5.76
C LEU A 217 1.62 0.02 5.21
N HIS A 218 0.82 0.97 4.75
CA HIS A 218 1.32 2.26 4.28
C HIS A 218 1.68 3.24 5.40
N ALA A 219 1.34 2.94 6.65
CA ALA A 219 1.63 3.82 7.80
C ALA A 219 3.14 4.09 7.97
N LEU A 220 4.00 3.14 7.59
CA LEU A 220 5.47 3.32 7.61
C LEU A 220 5.99 4.27 6.52
N LEU A 221 5.12 4.79 5.64
CA LEU A 221 5.49 5.77 4.62
C LEU A 221 5.50 7.20 5.14
N ASP A 222 4.71 7.46 6.18
CA ASP A 222 4.50 8.78 6.80
C ASP A 222 5.54 9.03 7.94
#